data_3e12fa475939f4fc2e6f0b3648fd44ac
#
_entry.id   3e12fa475939f4fc2e6f0b3648fd44ac
#
_cell.length_a   1.000
_cell.length_b   1.000
_cell.length_c   1.000
_cell.angle_alpha   90.00
_cell.angle_beta   90.00
_cell.angle_gamma   90.00
#
_symmetry.space_group_name_H-M   'P 1'
#
loop_
_entity.id
_entity.type
_entity.pdbx_description
1 polymer ?
#
loop_
_entity_poly.entity_id
_entity_poly.type
_entity_poly.pdbx_seq_one_letter_code
_entity_poly.pdbx_strand_id
1 'polypeptide(L)'
;MRMNPFCRSFVIPAVLLAALPAAANAAPAQATPAEEPATPAGREALAILEEAVATPTVAGRGQVPVLAGKIRERLLSAGFKADEVSFTPLGETGYLVARYPGRDRKAKPTLIIAHMDVVEAKPEDWERDPFTPVIEDGYLFGRGSLDNKAGLSMSLAAVMDLRRKGWVPAHDLVLAFSGDEETQMATTAAMADALSNADLVLNADAGGGELDAAGKPFAYSVQAGEKTYADYRFTVTDPGGHSSRPGATNAIDAMSKAMEKVWAYHFPVKLSPLTKAYLEGSAPSAPAEVAGAMRAFASDPDDAQAIATLTARPDYVGIIRTTCVPTMIEGGHAPNALPQSVTANVNCRIFPGTTREQVRKQLATVIANPEITIEFIDNGTLDSIESPLRKDVMGAIDKAVHERAPGLAIVPGMSAGATDSMHFRAKGIPAFGVGSVFMRADDEFAHGLNERLPLATLDPGVKQWQTLLKTLLK
;
A
#
# COMPACT_ATOMS: atom_id res chain seq x y z
N MET A 1 52.34 -4.77 51.51
CA MET A 1 53.64 -4.19 51.86
C MET A 1 54.26 -3.58 50.60
N ARG A 2 54.63 -2.30 50.71
CA ARG A 2 55.32 -1.41 49.77
C ARG A 2 54.53 -0.84 48.59
N MET A 3 54.06 0.37 48.80
CA MET A 3 53.90 1.47 47.86
C MET A 3 55.22 1.83 47.19
N ASN A 4 55.24 2.29 45.97
CA ASN A 4 55.91 3.53 45.61
C ASN A 4 55.53 4.08 44.20
N PRO A 5 55.70 5.35 44.00
CA PRO A 5 54.90 6.21 43.18
C PRO A 5 55.68 6.70 41.93
N PHE A 6 54.97 7.16 40.89
CA PHE A 6 55.51 8.18 40.00
C PHE A 6 54.39 9.14 39.53
N CYS A 7 54.42 10.26 40.19
CA CYS A 7 53.72 11.48 39.76
C CYS A 7 54.51 12.10 38.59
N ARG A 8 53.91 12.27 37.43
CA ARG A 8 54.39 13.21 36.41
C ARG A 8 53.24 14.16 36.04
N SER A 9 53.43 15.40 36.46
CA SER A 9 52.65 16.57 36.12
C SER A 9 52.74 16.81 34.62
N PHE A 10 51.58 16.78 33.92
CA PHE A 10 51.44 17.32 32.56
C PHE A 10 50.71 18.67 32.68
N VAL A 11 51.43 19.70 32.26
CA VAL A 11 50.96 21.07 32.08
C VAL A 11 50.06 21.05 30.85
N ILE A 12 48.76 21.41 31.03
CA ILE A 12 47.82 21.62 29.96
C ILE A 12 47.91 23.12 29.54
N PRO A 13 48.20 23.43 28.28
CA PRO A 13 48.06 24.81 27.81
C PRO A 13 46.60 25.19 27.68
N ALA A 14 46.27 26.36 28.18
CA ALA A 14 44.93 26.96 28.04
C ALA A 14 44.67 27.28 26.56
N VAL A 15 43.70 26.57 25.98
CA VAL A 15 43.17 26.91 24.67
C VAL A 15 42.04 27.92 24.89
N LEU A 16 42.20 29.13 24.39
CA LEU A 16 41.14 30.13 24.27
C LEU A 16 40.02 29.58 23.41
N LEU A 17 38.88 29.28 24.03
CA LEU A 17 37.62 29.04 23.30
C LEU A 17 37.13 30.37 22.76
N ALA A 18 37.28 30.60 21.45
CA ALA A 18 36.55 31.63 20.73
C ALA A 18 35.06 31.22 20.70
N ALA A 19 34.20 32.02 21.32
CA ALA A 19 32.75 31.86 21.27
C ALA A 19 32.27 32.08 19.83
N LEU A 20 31.88 30.99 19.17
CA LEU A 20 31.07 31.07 17.94
C LEU A 20 29.66 31.55 18.32
N PRO A 21 29.05 32.48 17.56
CA PRO A 21 27.67 32.88 17.81
C PRO A 21 26.78 31.66 17.61
N ALA A 22 25.94 31.35 18.59
CA ALA A 22 24.89 30.36 18.49
C ALA A 22 24.00 30.69 17.29
N ALA A 23 24.00 29.83 16.29
CA ALA A 23 22.99 29.87 15.24
C ALA A 23 21.63 29.72 15.94
N ALA A 24 20.84 30.77 15.90
CA ALA A 24 19.45 30.71 16.35
C ALA A 24 18.78 29.61 15.53
N ASN A 25 18.38 28.52 16.18
CA ASN A 25 17.45 27.57 15.61
C ASN A 25 16.21 28.39 15.20
N ALA A 26 16.03 28.60 13.91
CA ALA A 26 14.75 29.06 13.39
C ALA A 26 13.72 28.02 13.86
N ALA A 27 12.78 28.43 14.69
CA ALA A 27 11.62 27.62 15.01
C ALA A 27 10.99 27.17 13.68
N PRO A 28 10.54 25.91 13.59
CA PRO A 28 9.80 25.47 12.40
C PRO A 28 8.67 26.49 12.17
N ALA A 29 8.54 26.95 10.94
CA ALA A 29 7.47 27.86 10.54
C ALA A 29 6.17 27.25 11.02
N GLN A 30 5.45 27.97 11.90
CA GLN A 30 4.13 27.54 12.34
C GLN A 30 3.28 27.36 11.10
N ALA A 31 2.88 26.12 10.82
CA ALA A 31 1.89 25.85 9.80
C ALA A 31 0.63 26.65 10.16
N THR A 32 0.18 27.49 9.25
CA THR A 32 -1.11 28.18 9.37
C THR A 32 -2.14 27.11 9.63
N PRO A 33 -3.07 27.28 10.61
CA PRO A 33 -4.15 26.31 10.81
C PRO A 33 -4.81 26.06 9.46
N ALA A 34 -4.92 24.81 9.02
CA ALA A 34 -5.63 24.50 7.79
C ALA A 34 -7.10 24.87 8.03
N GLU A 35 -7.57 25.83 7.23
CA GLU A 35 -8.97 26.19 7.20
C GLU A 35 -9.79 24.96 6.81
N GLU A 36 -11.02 24.87 7.36
CA GLU A 36 -12.02 23.90 6.88
C GLU A 36 -12.14 23.98 5.35
N PRO A 37 -12.48 22.85 4.67
CA PRO A 37 -12.63 22.87 3.22
C PRO A 37 -13.57 23.99 2.75
N ALA A 38 -13.11 24.79 1.80
CA ALA A 38 -13.81 25.98 1.33
C ALA A 38 -15.02 25.64 0.44
N THR A 39 -14.93 24.53 -0.32
CA THR A 39 -15.98 24.15 -1.27
C THR A 39 -17.08 23.32 -0.61
N PRO A 40 -18.34 23.38 -1.10
CA PRO A 40 -19.39 22.50 -0.60
C PRO A 40 -19.07 21.01 -0.72
N ALA A 41 -18.39 20.61 -1.80
CA ALA A 41 -18.01 19.21 -2.02
C ALA A 41 -16.85 18.77 -1.11
N GLY A 42 -15.90 19.67 -0.81
CA GLY A 42 -14.85 19.42 0.18
C GLY A 42 -15.40 19.29 1.60
N ARG A 43 -16.33 20.17 2.00
CA ARG A 43 -17.03 20.04 3.29
C ARG A 43 -17.85 18.76 3.39
N GLU A 44 -18.45 18.31 2.29
CA GLU A 44 -19.14 17.03 2.24
C GLU A 44 -18.16 15.87 2.41
N ALA A 45 -16.99 15.91 1.75
CA ALA A 45 -15.95 14.90 1.92
C ALA A 45 -15.46 14.84 3.38
N LEU A 46 -15.27 16.00 4.03
CA LEU A 46 -14.93 16.06 5.45
C LEU A 46 -16.02 15.41 6.32
N ALA A 47 -17.27 15.79 6.13
CA ALA A 47 -18.39 15.25 6.91
C ALA A 47 -18.58 13.72 6.71
N ILE A 48 -18.31 13.20 5.49
CA ILE A 48 -18.32 11.76 5.23
C ILE A 48 -17.16 11.10 5.98
N LEU A 49 -15.97 11.71 5.96
CA LEU A 49 -14.76 11.17 6.60
C LEU A 49 -14.93 11.12 8.13
N GLU A 50 -15.42 12.18 8.75
CA GLU A 50 -15.72 12.23 10.19
C GLU A 50 -16.70 11.13 10.59
N GLU A 51 -17.80 10.98 9.84
CA GLU A 51 -18.79 9.93 10.09
C GLU A 51 -18.22 8.53 9.89
N ALA A 52 -17.37 8.35 8.88
CA ALA A 52 -16.71 7.08 8.59
C ALA A 52 -15.70 6.71 9.70
N VAL A 53 -14.87 7.66 10.15
CA VAL A 53 -13.92 7.45 11.26
C VAL A 53 -14.65 7.13 12.56
N ALA A 54 -15.75 7.85 12.85
CA ALA A 54 -16.60 7.60 14.01
C ALA A 54 -17.35 6.26 13.97
N THR A 55 -17.25 5.51 12.87
CA THR A 55 -17.82 4.17 12.73
C THR A 55 -16.67 3.16 12.76
N PRO A 56 -16.46 2.42 13.88
CA PRO A 56 -15.29 1.55 14.08
C PRO A 56 -15.43 0.22 13.30
N THR A 57 -15.18 0.26 12.02
CA THR A 57 -15.34 -0.83 11.06
C THR A 57 -14.20 -1.87 11.11
N VAL A 58 -13.71 -2.16 12.30
CA VAL A 58 -12.76 -3.22 12.59
C VAL A 58 -13.44 -4.59 12.48
N ALA A 59 -12.72 -5.58 11.97
CA ALA A 59 -13.22 -6.97 11.94
C ALA A 59 -13.67 -7.45 13.33
N GLY A 60 -14.78 -8.18 13.39
CA GLY A 60 -15.39 -8.64 14.65
C GLY A 60 -16.33 -7.64 15.33
N ARG A 61 -16.46 -6.41 14.80
CA ARG A 61 -17.33 -5.38 15.39
C ARG A 61 -18.66 -5.17 14.67
N GLY A 62 -18.86 -5.77 13.51
CA GLY A 62 -20.11 -5.70 12.73
C GLY A 62 -20.52 -4.27 12.32
N GLN A 63 -19.56 -3.35 12.15
CA GLN A 63 -19.85 -1.94 11.85
C GLN A 63 -19.82 -1.58 10.38
N VAL A 64 -19.32 -2.46 9.50
CA VAL A 64 -19.32 -2.23 8.05
C VAL A 64 -20.74 -2.04 7.50
N PRO A 65 -21.75 -2.86 7.85
CA PRO A 65 -23.13 -2.62 7.42
C PRO A 65 -23.72 -1.28 7.90
N VAL A 66 -23.29 -0.81 9.08
CA VAL A 66 -23.71 0.49 9.63
C VAL A 66 -23.14 1.62 8.78
N LEU A 67 -21.84 1.59 8.46
CA LEU A 67 -21.22 2.58 7.58
C LEU A 67 -21.84 2.55 6.17
N ALA A 68 -22.07 1.36 5.62
CA ALA A 68 -22.71 1.20 4.32
C ALA A 68 -24.13 1.81 4.31
N GLY A 69 -24.88 1.68 5.40
CA GLY A 69 -26.18 2.33 5.58
C GLY A 69 -26.10 3.85 5.50
N LYS A 70 -25.14 4.45 6.21
CA LYS A 70 -24.89 5.89 6.20
C LYS A 70 -24.49 6.39 4.80
N ILE A 71 -23.58 5.68 4.11
CA ILE A 71 -23.20 5.99 2.73
C ILE A 71 -24.42 5.92 1.80
N ARG A 72 -25.27 4.91 1.96
CA ARG A 72 -26.49 4.76 1.19
C ARG A 72 -27.43 5.98 1.37
N GLU A 73 -27.64 6.43 2.58
CA GLU A 73 -28.49 7.62 2.86
C GLU A 73 -27.95 8.87 2.18
N ARG A 74 -26.62 9.10 2.23
CA ARG A 74 -25.98 10.21 1.53
C ARG A 74 -26.14 10.12 0.01
N LEU A 75 -25.98 8.94 -0.58
CA LEU A 75 -26.20 8.71 -2.01
C LEU A 75 -27.65 9.01 -2.41
N LEU A 76 -28.63 8.55 -1.64
CA LEU A 76 -30.05 8.86 -1.89
C LEU A 76 -30.30 10.37 -1.81
N SER A 77 -29.71 11.07 -0.84
CA SER A 77 -29.80 12.53 -0.72
C SER A 77 -29.16 13.27 -1.91
N ALA A 78 -28.19 12.67 -2.56
CA ALA A 78 -27.54 13.18 -3.78
C ALA A 78 -28.33 12.86 -5.07
N GLY A 79 -29.50 12.22 -4.96
CA GLY A 79 -30.37 11.91 -6.08
C GLY A 79 -30.15 10.54 -6.73
N PHE A 80 -29.43 9.62 -6.06
CA PHE A 80 -29.47 8.21 -6.43
C PHE A 80 -30.82 7.61 -6.08
N LYS A 81 -31.30 6.70 -6.92
CA LYS A 81 -32.51 5.95 -6.64
C LYS A 81 -32.23 4.77 -5.72
N ALA A 82 -33.27 4.30 -5.03
CA ALA A 82 -33.10 3.19 -4.08
C ALA A 82 -32.64 1.88 -4.74
N ASP A 83 -33.02 1.66 -6.00
CA ASP A 83 -32.64 0.50 -6.82
C ASP A 83 -31.23 0.64 -7.47
N GLU A 84 -30.66 1.84 -7.43
CA GLU A 84 -29.29 2.11 -7.88
C GLU A 84 -28.24 1.82 -6.78
N VAL A 85 -28.66 1.62 -5.52
CA VAL A 85 -27.75 1.42 -4.38
C VAL A 85 -28.10 0.13 -3.64
N SER A 86 -27.18 -0.80 -3.61
CA SER A 86 -27.32 -2.09 -2.94
C SER A 86 -26.18 -2.35 -1.95
N PHE A 87 -26.49 -3.05 -0.87
CA PHE A 87 -25.51 -3.64 0.03
C PHE A 87 -25.69 -5.15 0.02
N THR A 88 -24.63 -5.88 -0.22
CA THR A 88 -24.62 -7.35 -0.19
C THR A 88 -23.88 -7.79 1.07
N PRO A 89 -24.58 -8.35 2.06
CA PRO A 89 -23.95 -8.84 3.28
C PRO A 89 -23.14 -10.11 3.03
N LEU A 90 -22.03 -10.25 3.76
CA LEU A 90 -21.19 -11.44 3.79
C LEU A 90 -20.71 -11.66 5.24
N GLY A 91 -21.40 -12.52 5.98
CA GLY A 91 -21.16 -12.66 7.43
C GLY A 91 -21.47 -11.36 8.19
N GLU A 92 -20.53 -10.88 8.99
CA GLU A 92 -20.65 -9.63 9.75
C GLU A 92 -20.31 -8.37 8.94
N THR A 93 -19.79 -8.54 7.74
CA THR A 93 -19.36 -7.49 6.81
C THR A 93 -20.20 -7.53 5.53
N GLY A 94 -19.72 -6.97 4.44
CA GLY A 94 -20.35 -6.95 3.13
C GLY A 94 -19.75 -5.89 2.23
N TYR A 95 -20.29 -5.76 1.02
CA TYR A 95 -19.87 -4.72 0.09
C TYR A 95 -21.06 -3.89 -0.40
N LEU A 96 -20.80 -2.62 -0.66
CA LEU A 96 -21.77 -1.65 -1.19
C LEU A 96 -21.50 -1.42 -2.68
N VAL A 97 -22.57 -1.41 -3.48
CA VAL A 97 -22.50 -1.04 -4.91
C VAL A 97 -23.52 0.06 -5.17
N ALA A 98 -23.06 1.19 -5.75
CA ALA A 98 -23.93 2.26 -6.19
C ALA A 98 -23.69 2.55 -7.68
N ARG A 99 -24.71 2.36 -8.50
CA ARG A 99 -24.66 2.54 -9.95
C ARG A 99 -25.15 3.92 -10.36
N TYR A 100 -24.27 4.69 -10.99
CA TYR A 100 -24.64 5.94 -11.65
C TYR A 100 -24.84 5.69 -13.14
N PRO A 101 -26.09 5.67 -13.63
CA PRO A 101 -26.40 5.37 -15.01
C PRO A 101 -25.77 6.36 -16.01
N GLY A 102 -25.09 5.82 -17.01
CA GLY A 102 -24.54 6.59 -18.12
C GLY A 102 -25.49 6.75 -19.31
N ARG A 103 -25.03 7.49 -20.33
CA ARG A 103 -25.78 7.66 -21.60
C ARG A 103 -25.84 6.36 -22.38
N ASP A 104 -24.73 5.62 -22.45
CA ASP A 104 -24.68 4.29 -23.05
C ASP A 104 -24.69 3.20 -21.95
N ARG A 105 -25.87 2.64 -21.73
CA ARG A 105 -26.09 1.57 -20.74
C ARG A 105 -25.62 0.19 -21.21
N LYS A 106 -25.18 0.06 -22.48
CA LYS A 106 -24.68 -1.20 -23.04
C LYS A 106 -23.17 -1.31 -22.96
N ALA A 107 -22.47 -0.18 -22.84
CA ALA A 107 -21.05 -0.14 -22.63
C ALA A 107 -20.68 -0.72 -21.26
N LYS A 108 -19.49 -1.30 -21.15
CA LYS A 108 -18.96 -1.82 -19.88
C LYS A 108 -18.75 -0.68 -18.89
N PRO A 109 -19.09 -0.85 -17.61
CA PRO A 109 -18.95 0.20 -16.61
C PRO A 109 -17.49 0.47 -16.23
N THR A 110 -17.23 1.71 -15.79
CA THR A 110 -16.04 2.06 -15.01
C THR A 110 -16.38 1.97 -13.52
N LEU A 111 -15.50 1.37 -12.73
CA LEU A 111 -15.66 1.25 -11.29
C LEU A 111 -14.77 2.25 -10.56
N ILE A 112 -15.24 2.77 -9.42
CA ILE A 112 -14.41 3.36 -8.37
C ILE A 112 -14.49 2.42 -7.19
N ILE A 113 -13.35 1.95 -6.71
CA ILE A 113 -13.27 1.08 -5.54
C ILE A 113 -12.55 1.76 -4.39
N ALA A 114 -12.93 1.39 -3.18
CA ALA A 114 -12.32 1.73 -1.90
C ALA A 114 -12.79 0.71 -0.87
N HIS A 115 -12.14 0.64 0.29
CA HIS A 115 -12.64 -0.20 1.37
C HIS A 115 -13.23 0.62 2.54
N MET A 116 -14.16 0.00 3.26
CA MET A 116 -14.87 0.60 4.39
C MET A 116 -14.28 0.17 5.74
N ASP A 117 -13.65 -1.00 5.79
CA ASP A 117 -13.04 -1.56 6.99
C ASP A 117 -11.71 -0.90 7.33
N VAL A 118 -11.20 -1.21 8.51
CA VAL A 118 -9.92 -0.70 9.01
C VAL A 118 -9.27 -1.75 9.92
N VAL A 119 -7.93 -1.70 10.03
CA VAL A 119 -7.20 -2.50 11.02
C VAL A 119 -7.55 -2.08 12.44
N GLU A 120 -7.29 -2.97 13.40
CA GLU A 120 -7.52 -2.71 14.83
C GLU A 120 -6.69 -1.53 15.34
N ALA A 121 -7.26 -0.78 16.26
CA ALA A 121 -6.60 0.28 17.01
C ALA A 121 -7.02 0.20 18.48
N LYS A 122 -6.03 0.11 19.37
CA LYS A 122 -6.24 0.03 20.82
C LYS A 122 -6.19 1.44 21.37
N PRO A 123 -7.27 1.94 21.97
CA PRO A 123 -7.32 3.31 22.51
C PRO A 123 -6.21 3.64 23.50
N GLU A 124 -5.75 2.65 24.27
CA GLU A 124 -4.67 2.82 25.25
C GLU A 124 -3.30 3.13 24.64
N ASP A 125 -3.11 2.84 23.36
CA ASP A 125 -1.85 3.08 22.64
C ASP A 125 -1.86 4.45 21.93
N TRP A 126 -3.03 5.12 21.84
CA TRP A 126 -3.22 6.36 21.10
C TRP A 126 -3.28 7.58 22.02
N GLU A 127 -2.83 8.72 21.52
CA GLU A 127 -2.98 10.01 22.22
C GLU A 127 -4.43 10.51 22.25
N ARG A 128 -5.23 10.07 21.28
CA ARG A 128 -6.66 10.39 21.09
C ARG A 128 -7.41 9.09 20.86
N ASP A 129 -8.70 9.03 21.20
CA ASP A 129 -9.50 7.87 20.84
C ASP A 129 -9.48 7.67 19.30
N PRO A 130 -9.01 6.51 18.80
CA PRO A 130 -8.85 6.27 17.36
C PRO A 130 -10.17 6.30 16.56
N PHE A 131 -11.31 6.19 17.23
CA PHE A 131 -12.64 6.17 16.59
C PHE A 131 -13.47 7.43 16.92
N THR A 132 -12.84 8.44 17.53
CA THR A 132 -13.41 9.77 17.69
C THR A 132 -12.63 10.73 16.80
N PRO A 133 -13.19 11.20 15.65
CA PRO A 133 -12.47 12.11 14.77
C PRO A 133 -12.12 13.41 15.47
N VAL A 134 -10.85 13.80 15.46
CA VAL A 134 -10.37 15.05 16.05
C VAL A 134 -9.67 15.87 14.99
N ILE A 135 -10.11 17.13 14.81
CA ILE A 135 -9.43 18.09 13.95
C ILE A 135 -8.50 18.93 14.81
N GLU A 136 -7.21 18.87 14.52
CA GLU A 136 -6.16 19.58 15.22
C GLU A 136 -4.99 19.89 14.27
N ASP A 137 -4.43 21.08 14.39
CA ASP A 137 -3.24 21.52 13.61
C ASP A 137 -3.33 21.27 12.10
N GLY A 138 -4.55 21.34 11.53
CA GLY A 138 -4.79 21.14 10.10
C GLY A 138 -4.91 19.68 9.64
N TYR A 139 -5.01 18.77 10.60
CA TYR A 139 -5.21 17.35 10.36
C TYR A 139 -6.52 16.84 10.97
N LEU A 140 -7.10 15.83 10.34
CA LEU A 140 -8.12 14.99 10.96
C LEU A 140 -7.45 13.71 11.44
N PHE A 141 -7.46 13.49 12.74
CA PHE A 141 -6.92 12.29 13.40
C PHE A 141 -8.01 11.23 13.59
N GLY A 142 -7.63 9.98 13.40
CA GLY A 142 -8.45 8.79 13.66
C GLY A 142 -8.07 7.60 12.79
N ARG A 143 -8.35 6.39 13.22
CA ARG A 143 -8.10 5.16 12.46
C ARG A 143 -8.93 5.15 11.17
N GLY A 144 -8.26 4.91 10.04
CA GLY A 144 -8.87 4.94 8.72
C GLY A 144 -8.99 6.35 8.14
N SER A 145 -8.52 7.40 8.85
CA SER A 145 -8.54 8.76 8.31
C SER A 145 -7.71 8.90 7.04
N LEU A 146 -6.69 8.06 6.87
CA LEU A 146 -5.87 7.96 5.68
C LEU A 146 -6.21 6.69 4.89
N ASP A 147 -6.20 5.53 5.53
CA ASP A 147 -6.37 4.21 4.96
C ASP A 147 -7.71 3.57 5.36
N ASN A 148 -8.72 3.55 4.46
CA ASN A 148 -8.85 4.24 3.16
C ASN A 148 -10.08 5.16 3.15
N LYS A 149 -10.59 5.57 4.34
CA LYS A 149 -11.81 6.38 4.43
C LYS A 149 -11.65 7.77 3.79
N ALA A 150 -10.41 8.29 3.67
CA ALA A 150 -10.16 9.52 2.89
C ALA A 150 -10.44 9.33 1.41
N GLY A 151 -9.89 8.27 0.81
CA GLY A 151 -10.11 7.93 -0.60
C GLY A 151 -11.58 7.70 -0.89
N LEU A 152 -12.24 6.92 -0.03
CA LEU A 152 -13.69 6.70 -0.07
C LEU A 152 -14.46 8.02 -0.03
N SER A 153 -14.18 8.88 0.94
CA SER A 153 -14.91 10.13 1.17
C SER A 153 -14.77 11.11 0.02
N MET A 154 -13.54 11.33 -0.48
CA MET A 154 -13.30 12.26 -1.58
C MET A 154 -13.91 11.78 -2.90
N SER A 155 -13.77 10.49 -3.23
CA SER A 155 -14.36 9.91 -4.45
C SER A 155 -15.88 9.93 -4.39
N LEU A 156 -16.47 9.59 -3.25
CA LEU A 156 -17.92 9.63 -3.02
C LEU A 156 -18.48 11.05 -3.15
N ALA A 157 -17.87 12.03 -2.45
CA ALA A 157 -18.29 13.43 -2.51
C ALA A 157 -18.18 14.00 -3.94
N ALA A 158 -17.13 13.63 -4.69
CA ALA A 158 -16.96 14.04 -6.07
C ALA A 158 -18.11 13.52 -6.96
N VAL A 159 -18.48 12.25 -6.84
CA VAL A 159 -19.57 11.65 -7.63
C VAL A 159 -20.93 12.24 -7.23
N MET A 160 -21.18 12.42 -5.94
CA MET A 160 -22.41 13.03 -5.44
C MET A 160 -22.59 14.47 -5.94
N ASP A 161 -21.53 15.28 -5.90
CA ASP A 161 -21.56 16.66 -6.41
C ASP A 161 -21.79 16.71 -7.93
N LEU A 162 -21.13 15.82 -8.69
CA LEU A 162 -21.35 15.70 -10.13
C LEU A 162 -22.80 15.34 -10.45
N ARG A 163 -23.40 14.43 -9.70
CA ARG A 163 -24.81 14.02 -9.90
C ARG A 163 -25.77 15.16 -9.58
N ARG A 164 -25.57 15.87 -8.46
CA ARG A 164 -26.39 17.05 -8.11
C ARG A 164 -26.31 18.15 -9.17
N LYS A 165 -25.18 18.29 -9.84
CA LYS A 165 -24.94 19.22 -10.93
C LYS A 165 -25.48 18.74 -12.29
N GLY A 166 -26.12 17.58 -12.33
CA GLY A 166 -26.73 17.03 -13.55
C GLY A 166 -25.74 16.48 -14.58
N TRP A 167 -24.48 16.25 -14.18
CA TRP A 167 -23.54 15.58 -15.07
C TRP A 167 -23.94 14.11 -15.28
N VAL A 168 -23.90 13.64 -16.53
CA VAL A 168 -24.19 12.25 -16.88
C VAL A 168 -22.96 11.64 -17.56
N PRO A 169 -22.40 10.53 -17.04
CA PRO A 169 -21.25 9.89 -17.65
C PRO A 169 -21.58 9.25 -19.01
N ALA A 170 -20.56 9.03 -19.85
CA ALA A 170 -20.75 8.40 -21.15
C ALA A 170 -21.31 6.97 -21.03
N HIS A 171 -20.84 6.22 -20.08
CA HIS A 171 -21.32 4.88 -19.70
C HIS A 171 -21.44 4.79 -18.18
N ASP A 172 -22.01 3.69 -17.69
CA ASP A 172 -22.26 3.52 -16.27
C ASP A 172 -20.98 3.71 -15.45
N LEU A 173 -21.05 4.55 -14.41
CA LEU A 173 -20.07 4.67 -13.36
C LEU A 173 -20.59 3.95 -12.11
N VAL A 174 -19.76 3.12 -11.49
CA VAL A 174 -20.16 2.33 -10.32
C VAL A 174 -19.20 2.60 -9.18
N LEU A 175 -19.74 3.06 -8.04
CA LEU A 175 -19.02 3.04 -6.77
C LEU A 175 -19.17 1.63 -6.18
N ALA A 176 -18.08 1.01 -5.78
CA ALA A 176 -18.05 -0.34 -5.27
C ALA A 176 -17.07 -0.42 -4.09
N PHE A 177 -17.61 -0.51 -2.86
CA PHE A 177 -16.85 -0.42 -1.63
C PHE A 177 -16.87 -1.76 -0.89
N SER A 178 -15.68 -2.33 -0.67
CA SER A 178 -15.46 -3.57 0.08
C SER A 178 -15.52 -3.35 1.59
N GLY A 179 -15.56 -4.41 2.36
CA GLY A 179 -15.68 -4.32 3.80
C GLY A 179 -14.79 -5.30 4.59
N ASP A 180 -13.76 -5.86 3.97
CA ASP A 180 -12.77 -6.74 4.60
C ASP A 180 -11.42 -6.76 3.84
N GLU A 181 -11.04 -5.64 3.23
CA GLU A 181 -9.76 -5.49 2.53
C GLU A 181 -8.59 -5.81 3.44
N GLU A 182 -8.64 -5.29 4.65
CA GLU A 182 -7.62 -5.42 5.70
C GLU A 182 -7.51 -6.83 6.31
N THR A 183 -8.31 -7.78 5.85
CA THR A 183 -8.35 -9.12 6.42
C THR A 183 -8.35 -10.22 5.35
N GLN A 184 -9.53 -10.68 4.92
CA GLN A 184 -9.66 -11.84 4.02
C GLN A 184 -9.97 -11.48 2.57
N MET A 185 -10.33 -10.22 2.28
CA MET A 185 -10.78 -9.75 0.96
C MET A 185 -11.90 -10.60 0.33
N ALA A 186 -12.68 -11.29 1.16
CA ALA A 186 -13.77 -12.14 0.69
C ALA A 186 -14.90 -11.31 0.05
N THR A 187 -15.18 -10.13 0.61
CA THR A 187 -16.15 -9.18 0.03
C THR A 187 -15.66 -8.65 -1.30
N THR A 188 -14.36 -8.39 -1.43
CA THR A 188 -13.75 -7.94 -2.70
C THR A 188 -13.80 -9.03 -3.76
N ALA A 189 -13.51 -10.29 -3.39
CA ALA A 189 -13.64 -11.41 -4.30
C ALA A 189 -15.06 -11.54 -4.84
N ALA A 190 -16.07 -11.49 -3.94
CA ALA A 190 -17.48 -11.53 -4.32
C ALA A 190 -17.91 -10.31 -5.17
N MET A 191 -17.44 -9.13 -4.81
CA MET A 191 -17.68 -7.89 -5.56
C MET A 191 -17.07 -7.94 -6.97
N ALA A 192 -15.84 -8.44 -7.10
CA ALA A 192 -15.18 -8.62 -8.39
C ALA A 192 -15.86 -9.67 -9.27
N ASP A 193 -16.46 -10.72 -8.66
CA ASP A 193 -17.32 -11.68 -9.39
C ASP A 193 -18.58 -11.02 -9.91
N ALA A 194 -19.29 -10.28 -9.07
CA ALA A 194 -20.53 -9.59 -9.41
C ALA A 194 -20.34 -8.48 -10.46
N LEU A 195 -19.16 -7.84 -10.50
CA LEU A 195 -18.81 -6.74 -11.39
C LEU A 195 -17.78 -7.14 -12.48
N SER A 196 -17.69 -8.44 -12.79
CA SER A 196 -16.70 -9.00 -13.73
C SER A 196 -16.84 -8.50 -15.17
N ASN A 197 -17.93 -7.81 -15.51
CA ASN A 197 -18.13 -7.17 -16.80
C ASN A 197 -17.59 -5.73 -16.90
N ALA A 198 -16.87 -5.23 -15.89
CA ALA A 198 -16.28 -3.89 -15.92
C ALA A 198 -15.20 -3.74 -17.01
N ASP A 199 -15.03 -2.50 -17.51
CA ASP A 199 -13.95 -2.13 -18.43
C ASP A 199 -12.70 -1.66 -17.70
N LEU A 200 -12.88 -1.00 -16.56
CA LEU A 200 -11.84 -0.29 -15.85
C LEU A 200 -12.18 -0.16 -14.36
N VAL A 201 -11.16 -0.24 -13.53
CA VAL A 201 -11.23 0.07 -12.10
C VAL A 201 -10.31 1.24 -11.78
N LEU A 202 -10.84 2.24 -11.08
CA LEU A 202 -10.11 3.32 -10.43
C LEU A 202 -10.14 3.07 -8.92
N ASN A 203 -9.00 2.73 -8.34
CA ASN A 203 -8.87 2.46 -6.92
C ASN A 203 -8.47 3.72 -6.17
N ALA A 204 -9.26 4.11 -5.16
CA ALA A 204 -8.99 5.27 -4.32
C ALA A 204 -7.94 4.98 -3.22
N ASP A 205 -7.57 3.71 -3.07
CA ASP A 205 -6.74 3.18 -1.99
C ASP A 205 -5.24 3.13 -2.32
N ALA A 206 -4.84 3.55 -3.48
CA ALA A 206 -3.44 3.49 -3.88
C ALA A 206 -3.09 4.63 -4.83
N GLY A 207 -1.82 4.90 -4.97
CA GLY A 207 -1.33 6.08 -5.69
C GLY A 207 -1.47 7.33 -4.85
N GLY A 208 -1.24 8.50 -5.44
CA GLY A 208 -1.34 9.78 -4.75
C GLY A 208 -0.14 10.67 -4.97
N GLY A 209 -0.19 11.87 -4.40
CA GLY A 209 0.85 12.87 -4.54
C GLY A 209 1.82 12.89 -3.37
N GLU A 210 3.09 13.09 -3.68
CA GLU A 210 4.15 13.23 -2.71
C GLU A 210 4.55 14.70 -2.57
N LEU A 211 4.69 15.14 -1.32
CA LEU A 211 5.14 16.49 -0.96
C LEU A 211 6.57 16.43 -0.41
N ASP A 212 7.39 17.40 -0.79
CA ASP A 212 8.70 17.60 -0.17
C ASP A 212 8.58 18.17 1.26
N ALA A 213 9.71 18.33 1.95
CA ALA A 213 9.74 18.88 3.31
C ALA A 213 9.17 20.31 3.43
N ALA A 214 9.11 21.06 2.32
CA ALA A 214 8.51 22.39 2.25
C ALA A 214 7.00 22.34 1.92
N GLY A 215 6.42 21.13 1.75
CA GLY A 215 5.02 20.94 1.38
C GLY A 215 4.73 21.17 -0.11
N LYS A 216 5.76 21.20 -0.96
CA LYS A 216 5.59 21.36 -2.40
C LYS A 216 5.45 19.99 -3.07
N PRO A 217 4.45 19.79 -3.97
CA PRO A 217 4.33 18.57 -4.76
C PRO A 217 5.58 18.33 -5.63
N PHE A 218 6.12 17.09 -5.61
CA PHE A 218 7.27 16.73 -6.43
C PHE A 218 7.05 15.48 -7.30
N ALA A 219 6.12 14.60 -6.94
CA ALA A 219 5.73 13.44 -7.72
C ALA A 219 4.26 13.07 -7.50
N TYR A 220 3.68 12.36 -8.46
CA TYR A 220 2.38 11.70 -8.32
C TYR A 220 2.52 10.25 -8.78
N SER A 221 2.24 9.31 -7.88
CA SER A 221 2.29 7.88 -8.16
C SER A 221 0.96 7.35 -8.67
N VAL A 222 1.02 6.43 -9.67
CA VAL A 222 -0.13 5.69 -10.17
C VAL A 222 0.15 4.20 -9.98
N GLN A 223 -0.63 3.51 -9.16
CA GLN A 223 -0.47 2.07 -9.02
C GLN A 223 -1.13 1.36 -10.20
N ALA A 224 -0.33 0.75 -11.07
CA ALA A 224 -0.82 -0.07 -12.18
C ALA A 224 -0.46 -1.57 -12.03
N GLY A 225 0.13 -1.94 -10.93
CA GLY A 225 0.47 -3.30 -10.55
C GLY A 225 0.72 -3.42 -9.06
N GLU A 226 0.81 -4.65 -8.58
CA GLU A 226 1.18 -4.97 -7.21
C GLU A 226 1.87 -6.33 -7.19
N LYS A 227 2.74 -6.54 -6.21
CA LYS A 227 3.39 -7.84 -6.03
C LYS A 227 2.45 -8.80 -5.33
N THR A 228 2.49 -10.08 -5.73
CA THR A 228 1.81 -11.11 -4.97
C THR A 228 2.52 -11.30 -3.63
N TYR A 229 1.79 -11.12 -2.55
CA TYR A 229 2.21 -11.54 -1.21
C TYR A 229 2.11 -13.06 -1.10
N ALA A 230 3.14 -13.73 -0.59
CA ALA A 230 3.09 -15.17 -0.39
C ALA A 230 3.94 -15.59 0.81
N ASP A 231 3.34 -16.35 1.71
CA ASP A 231 4.04 -17.02 2.78
C ASP A 231 4.20 -18.51 2.46
N TYR A 232 5.42 -19.01 2.58
CA TYR A 232 5.75 -20.41 2.42
C TYR A 232 6.22 -20.99 3.75
N ARG A 233 5.56 -22.05 4.20
CA ARG A 233 5.99 -22.84 5.34
C ARG A 233 6.93 -23.93 4.87
N PHE A 234 8.14 -23.90 5.38
CA PHE A 234 9.15 -24.95 5.25
C PHE A 234 9.06 -25.84 6.48
N THR A 235 9.01 -27.15 6.30
CA THR A 235 8.95 -28.10 7.41
C THR A 235 9.94 -29.24 7.16
N VAL A 236 10.76 -29.55 8.14
CA VAL A 236 11.59 -30.74 8.17
C VAL A 236 11.33 -31.51 9.46
N THR A 237 11.25 -32.83 9.35
CA THR A 237 11.08 -33.74 10.48
C THR A 237 12.29 -34.66 10.63
N ASP A 238 12.58 -35.08 11.85
CA ASP A 238 13.68 -36.00 12.20
C ASP A 238 13.19 -36.92 13.32
N PRO A 239 13.64 -38.16 13.40
CA PRO A 239 13.25 -39.05 14.52
C PRO A 239 13.57 -38.49 15.90
N GLY A 240 14.51 -37.54 15.99
CA GLY A 240 15.01 -37.00 17.26
C GLY A 240 15.96 -37.98 17.97
N GLY A 241 16.20 -37.75 19.26
CA GLY A 241 17.03 -38.60 20.08
C GLY A 241 17.72 -37.82 21.21
N HIS A 242 18.58 -38.52 21.96
CA HIS A 242 19.36 -37.93 23.05
C HIS A 242 20.57 -37.18 22.49
N SER A 243 20.81 -35.93 22.90
CA SER A 243 21.86 -35.07 22.36
C SER A 243 23.30 -35.61 22.57
N SER A 244 23.52 -36.51 23.57
CA SER A 244 24.81 -37.19 23.77
C SER A 244 25.12 -38.25 22.71
N ARG A 245 24.17 -38.59 21.86
CA ARG A 245 24.31 -39.57 20.77
C ARG A 245 23.86 -38.88 19.45
N PRO A 246 24.69 -37.97 18.91
CA PRO A 246 24.34 -37.24 17.69
C PRO A 246 24.18 -38.23 16.54
N GLY A 247 23.06 -38.12 15.84
CA GLY A 247 22.74 -38.85 14.61
C GLY A 247 23.46 -38.26 13.39
N ALA A 248 23.25 -38.90 12.24
CA ALA A 248 23.71 -38.39 10.96
C ALA A 248 22.87 -37.20 10.45
N THR A 249 21.68 -37.03 10.98
CA THR A 249 20.73 -35.99 10.61
C THR A 249 20.37 -35.10 11.82
N ASN A 250 20.00 -33.87 11.55
CA ASN A 250 19.46 -32.94 12.54
C ASN A 250 18.57 -31.94 11.84
N ALA A 251 17.33 -31.84 12.29
CA ALA A 251 16.34 -30.95 11.65
C ALA A 251 16.74 -29.46 11.71
N ILE A 252 17.42 -29.01 12.79
CA ILE A 252 17.92 -27.63 12.89
C ILE A 252 19.03 -27.40 11.85
N ASP A 253 19.97 -28.31 11.70
CA ASP A 253 21.06 -28.20 10.71
C ASP A 253 20.51 -28.17 9.28
N ALA A 254 19.57 -29.07 8.96
CA ALA A 254 18.93 -29.13 7.65
C ALA A 254 18.18 -27.83 7.31
N MET A 255 17.38 -27.29 8.26
CA MET A 255 16.64 -26.06 8.06
C MET A 255 17.58 -24.84 7.95
N SER A 256 18.64 -24.77 8.79
CA SER A 256 19.60 -23.67 8.74
C SER A 256 20.29 -23.57 7.39
N LYS A 257 20.73 -24.71 6.84
CA LYS A 257 21.32 -24.77 5.48
C LYS A 257 20.34 -24.39 4.39
N ALA A 258 19.06 -24.74 4.54
CA ALA A 258 18.01 -24.33 3.61
C ALA A 258 17.79 -22.82 3.65
N MET A 259 17.68 -22.23 4.83
CA MET A 259 17.47 -20.77 5.00
C MET A 259 18.68 -19.95 4.52
N GLU A 260 19.90 -20.43 4.71
CA GLU A 260 21.10 -19.82 4.13
C GLU A 260 21.02 -19.76 2.59
N LYS A 261 20.62 -20.88 1.95
CA LYS A 261 20.44 -20.92 0.49
C LYS A 261 19.33 -20.00 0.01
N VAL A 262 18.19 -19.96 0.71
CA VAL A 262 17.08 -19.06 0.39
C VAL A 262 17.52 -17.60 0.48
N TRP A 263 18.22 -17.22 1.56
CA TRP A 263 18.72 -15.87 1.77
C TRP A 263 19.73 -15.44 0.70
N ALA A 264 20.62 -16.33 0.29
CA ALA A 264 21.64 -16.06 -0.72
C ALA A 264 21.08 -16.05 -2.16
N TYR A 265 19.87 -16.59 -2.38
CA TYR A 265 19.32 -16.71 -3.71
C TYR A 265 18.66 -15.42 -4.20
N HIS A 266 19.06 -14.98 -5.36
CA HIS A 266 18.42 -13.86 -6.07
C HIS A 266 17.63 -14.37 -7.26
N PHE A 267 16.31 -14.15 -7.25
CA PHE A 267 15.49 -14.43 -8.41
C PHE A 267 15.95 -13.62 -9.63
N PRO A 268 15.78 -14.13 -10.85
CA PRO A 268 16.09 -13.38 -12.06
C PRO A 268 15.41 -12.01 -12.10
N VAL A 269 16.11 -11.01 -12.64
CA VAL A 269 15.53 -9.69 -12.88
C VAL A 269 14.47 -9.75 -13.97
N LYS A 270 13.53 -8.82 -13.91
CA LYS A 270 12.46 -8.66 -14.90
C LYS A 270 12.26 -7.19 -15.23
N LEU A 271 12.11 -6.89 -16.50
CA LEU A 271 11.73 -5.56 -16.99
C LEU A 271 10.40 -5.68 -17.72
N SER A 272 9.33 -5.25 -17.08
CA SER A 272 8.01 -5.10 -17.71
C SER A 272 7.84 -3.68 -18.25
N PRO A 273 6.81 -3.43 -19.10
CA PRO A 273 6.46 -2.07 -19.49
C PRO A 273 6.21 -1.15 -18.30
N LEU A 274 5.58 -1.65 -17.23
CA LEU A 274 5.32 -0.89 -16.00
C LEU A 274 6.61 -0.59 -15.24
N THR A 275 7.47 -1.59 -15.04
CA THR A 275 8.78 -1.40 -14.39
C THR A 275 9.64 -0.39 -15.15
N LYS A 276 9.64 -0.47 -16.49
CA LYS A 276 10.35 0.49 -17.33
C LYS A 276 9.85 1.92 -17.11
N ALA A 277 8.53 2.11 -17.18
CA ALA A 277 7.92 3.42 -16.98
C ALA A 277 8.20 3.99 -15.58
N TYR A 278 8.18 3.13 -14.55
CA TYR A 278 8.55 3.49 -13.19
C TYR A 278 10.00 3.99 -13.10
N LEU A 279 10.95 3.21 -13.63
CA LEU A 279 12.38 3.53 -13.57
C LEU A 279 12.69 4.83 -14.33
N GLU A 280 12.11 5.01 -15.52
CA GLU A 280 12.28 6.24 -16.32
C GLU A 280 11.67 7.46 -15.62
N GLY A 281 10.47 7.30 -15.03
CA GLY A 281 9.76 8.38 -14.34
C GLY A 281 10.39 8.77 -13.01
N SER A 282 10.95 7.83 -12.26
CA SER A 282 11.56 8.06 -10.94
C SER A 282 13.03 8.50 -11.03
N ALA A 283 13.74 8.18 -12.12
CA ALA A 283 15.16 8.49 -12.25
C ALA A 283 15.51 9.99 -12.05
N PRO A 284 14.69 10.99 -12.47
CA PRO A 284 15.01 12.40 -12.25
C PRO A 284 15.09 12.81 -10.77
N SER A 285 14.35 12.14 -9.88
CA SER A 285 14.30 12.42 -8.43
C SER A 285 15.19 11.51 -7.59
N ALA A 286 15.77 10.45 -8.19
CA ALA A 286 16.65 9.53 -7.51
C ALA A 286 18.07 10.09 -7.32
N PRO A 287 18.84 9.61 -6.30
CA PRO A 287 20.28 9.92 -6.20
C PRO A 287 21.03 9.59 -7.50
N ALA A 288 22.01 10.41 -7.88
CA ALA A 288 22.66 10.35 -9.20
C ALA A 288 23.13 8.96 -9.64
N GLU A 289 23.73 8.19 -8.72
CA GLU A 289 24.18 6.82 -8.96
C GLU A 289 23.00 5.89 -9.30
N VAL A 290 21.93 5.96 -8.50
CA VAL A 290 20.72 5.16 -8.68
C VAL A 290 19.99 5.57 -9.96
N ALA A 291 19.88 6.87 -10.23
CA ALA A 291 19.31 7.42 -11.46
C ALA A 291 20.01 6.91 -12.72
N GLY A 292 21.34 6.78 -12.66
CA GLY A 292 22.15 6.18 -13.74
C GLY A 292 21.79 4.70 -13.94
N ALA A 293 21.76 3.92 -12.85
CA ALA A 293 21.40 2.51 -12.88
C ALA A 293 19.95 2.27 -13.35
N MET A 294 19.00 3.11 -12.90
CA MET A 294 17.60 3.03 -13.36
C MET A 294 17.49 3.18 -14.89
N ARG A 295 18.15 4.20 -15.46
CA ARG A 295 18.13 4.43 -16.92
C ARG A 295 18.85 3.34 -17.68
N ALA A 296 19.99 2.85 -17.17
CA ALA A 296 20.74 1.77 -17.79
C ALA A 296 19.92 0.47 -17.83
N PHE A 297 19.35 0.06 -16.69
CA PHE A 297 18.50 -1.15 -16.63
C PHE A 297 17.22 -1.00 -17.46
N ALA A 298 16.57 0.16 -17.50
CA ALA A 298 15.39 0.41 -18.32
C ALA A 298 15.69 0.33 -19.85
N SER A 299 16.95 0.58 -20.24
CA SER A 299 17.44 0.47 -21.62
C SER A 299 17.94 -0.93 -21.96
N ASP A 300 18.68 -1.54 -21.03
CA ASP A 300 19.27 -2.88 -21.13
C ASP A 300 19.08 -3.64 -19.81
N PRO A 301 18.12 -4.58 -19.74
CA PRO A 301 17.85 -5.33 -18.53
C PRO A 301 18.96 -6.35 -18.16
N ASP A 302 19.95 -6.55 -19.03
CA ASP A 302 21.10 -7.43 -18.80
C ASP A 302 22.36 -6.64 -18.33
N ASP A 303 22.26 -5.32 -18.19
CA ASP A 303 23.37 -4.49 -17.65
C ASP A 303 23.72 -4.91 -16.22
N ALA A 304 24.84 -5.63 -16.09
CA ALA A 304 25.30 -6.20 -14.83
C ALA A 304 25.60 -5.14 -13.74
N GLN A 305 26.10 -3.96 -14.14
CA GLN A 305 26.41 -2.88 -13.20
C GLN A 305 25.12 -2.24 -12.67
N ALA A 306 24.15 -2.01 -13.53
CA ALA A 306 22.86 -1.49 -13.15
C ALA A 306 22.10 -2.47 -12.22
N ILE A 307 22.11 -3.77 -12.57
CA ILE A 307 21.53 -4.83 -11.74
C ILE A 307 22.19 -4.85 -10.34
N ALA A 308 23.52 -4.81 -10.27
CA ALA A 308 24.24 -4.81 -9.01
C ALA A 308 23.88 -3.58 -8.15
N THR A 309 23.86 -2.39 -8.75
CA THR A 309 23.51 -1.14 -8.05
C THR A 309 22.10 -1.17 -7.48
N LEU A 310 21.10 -1.57 -8.29
CA LEU A 310 19.70 -1.65 -7.86
C LEU A 310 19.45 -2.78 -6.85
N THR A 311 20.16 -3.91 -6.99
CA THR A 311 20.05 -5.05 -6.06
C THR A 311 20.62 -4.73 -4.68
N ALA A 312 21.67 -3.93 -4.60
CA ALA A 312 22.30 -3.54 -3.32
C ALA A 312 21.42 -2.59 -2.47
N ARG A 313 20.31 -2.10 -3.02
CA ARG A 313 19.45 -1.12 -2.37
C ARG A 313 18.10 -1.75 -1.99
N PRO A 314 17.74 -1.83 -0.70
CA PRO A 314 16.46 -2.38 -0.25
C PRO A 314 15.25 -1.76 -0.93
N ASP A 315 15.28 -0.44 -1.18
CA ASP A 315 14.17 0.30 -1.80
C ASP A 315 13.95 -0.05 -3.28
N TYR A 316 14.97 -0.60 -3.96
CA TYR A 316 14.93 -0.84 -5.41
C TYR A 316 14.99 -2.31 -5.82
N VAL A 317 15.57 -3.19 -4.99
CA VAL A 317 15.69 -4.62 -5.33
C VAL A 317 14.35 -5.26 -5.66
N GLY A 318 13.32 -4.87 -4.91
CA GLY A 318 11.95 -5.36 -5.13
C GLY A 318 11.31 -4.88 -6.43
N ILE A 319 11.77 -3.79 -7.02
CA ILE A 319 11.20 -3.23 -8.25
C ILE A 319 11.59 -4.08 -9.48
N ILE A 320 12.77 -4.69 -9.44
CA ILE A 320 13.33 -5.42 -10.59
C ILE A 320 13.24 -6.94 -10.47
N ARG A 321 12.79 -7.50 -9.33
CA ARG A 321 12.68 -8.97 -9.16
C ARG A 321 11.74 -9.39 -8.04
N THR A 322 11.41 -10.68 -8.01
CA THR A 322 10.83 -11.34 -6.84
C THR A 322 11.85 -11.34 -5.70
N THR A 323 11.38 -11.07 -4.49
CA THR A 323 12.18 -11.16 -3.26
C THR A 323 11.55 -12.16 -2.30
N CYS A 324 12.38 -13.00 -1.65
CA CYS A 324 11.95 -13.95 -0.62
C CYS A 324 12.86 -13.83 0.58
N VAL A 325 12.29 -13.68 1.77
CA VAL A 325 13.02 -13.44 3.02
C VAL A 325 12.52 -14.40 4.10
N PRO A 326 13.40 -15.18 4.76
CA PRO A 326 13.05 -15.91 5.97
C PRO A 326 12.64 -14.93 7.07
N THR A 327 11.45 -15.11 7.66
CA THR A 327 10.90 -14.20 8.67
C THR A 327 10.69 -14.86 10.02
N MET A 328 10.49 -16.18 10.06
CA MET A 328 10.31 -16.94 11.30
C MET A 328 11.00 -18.29 11.20
N ILE A 329 11.48 -18.80 12.34
CA ILE A 329 11.98 -20.16 12.49
C ILE A 329 11.64 -20.67 13.89
N GLU A 330 11.12 -21.90 13.97
CA GLU A 330 10.74 -22.54 15.22
C GLU A 330 11.18 -24.01 15.21
N GLY A 331 11.66 -24.52 16.37
CA GLY A 331 12.04 -25.92 16.48
C GLY A 331 12.75 -26.25 17.78
N GLY A 332 12.79 -27.56 18.08
CA GLY A 332 13.33 -28.06 19.34
C GLY A 332 12.31 -28.01 20.48
N HIS A 333 12.52 -28.84 21.51
CA HIS A 333 11.61 -28.94 22.67
C HIS A 333 12.36 -29.11 24.00
N ALA A 334 13.63 -29.48 23.97
CA ALA A 334 14.45 -29.62 25.15
C ALA A 334 15.95 -29.43 24.83
N PRO A 335 16.75 -28.86 25.75
CA PRO A 335 18.16 -28.55 25.51
C PRO A 335 19.07 -29.80 25.33
N ASN A 336 18.61 -30.95 25.76
CA ASN A 336 19.36 -32.24 25.69
C ASN A 336 18.71 -33.26 24.74
N ALA A 337 17.78 -32.82 23.87
CA ALA A 337 17.11 -33.66 22.86
C ALA A 337 17.42 -33.16 21.45
N LEU A 338 17.56 -34.07 20.50
CA LEU A 338 17.60 -33.75 19.08
C LEU A 338 16.17 -33.30 18.64
N PRO A 339 16.06 -32.23 17.85
CA PRO A 339 14.77 -31.70 17.44
C PRO A 339 14.05 -32.66 16.50
N GLN A 340 12.76 -32.93 16.78
CA GLN A 340 11.92 -33.81 15.97
C GLN A 340 11.27 -33.09 14.79
N SER A 341 11.17 -31.77 14.85
CA SER A 341 10.66 -30.93 13.78
C SER A 341 11.24 -29.52 13.86
N VAL A 342 11.47 -28.93 12.71
CA VAL A 342 11.74 -27.48 12.56
C VAL A 342 10.88 -26.94 11.45
N THR A 343 10.27 -25.79 11.71
CA THR A 343 9.50 -25.03 10.71
C THR A 343 10.15 -23.66 10.50
N ALA A 344 10.06 -23.14 9.29
CA ALA A 344 10.43 -21.77 8.97
C ALA A 344 9.35 -21.13 8.08
N ASN A 345 9.14 -19.82 8.23
CA ASN A 345 8.35 -19.02 7.32
C ASN A 345 9.27 -18.24 6.38
N VAL A 346 8.97 -18.31 5.09
CA VAL A 346 9.62 -17.49 4.06
C VAL A 346 8.56 -16.61 3.42
N ASN A 347 8.64 -15.29 3.67
CA ASN A 347 7.77 -14.32 3.03
C ASN A 347 8.34 -13.91 1.68
N CYS A 348 7.53 -14.00 0.64
CA CYS A 348 7.90 -13.60 -0.71
C CYS A 348 7.02 -12.45 -1.21
N ARG A 349 7.65 -11.51 -1.91
CA ARG A 349 6.98 -10.48 -2.72
C ARG A 349 7.24 -10.81 -4.18
N ILE A 350 6.28 -11.49 -4.80
CA ILE A 350 6.44 -12.10 -6.11
C ILE A 350 6.15 -11.08 -7.20
N PHE A 351 7.05 -10.97 -8.16
CA PHE A 351 6.91 -10.07 -9.30
C PHE A 351 5.71 -10.48 -10.17
N PRO A 352 4.87 -9.52 -10.62
CA PRO A 352 3.70 -9.79 -11.44
C PRO A 352 3.98 -10.71 -12.64
N GLY A 353 3.02 -11.57 -12.96
CA GLY A 353 3.17 -12.56 -14.02
C GLY A 353 4.06 -13.76 -13.66
N THR A 354 4.44 -13.91 -12.38
CA THR A 354 5.04 -15.13 -11.83
C THR A 354 4.07 -15.71 -10.82
N THR A 355 3.76 -17.01 -10.93
CA THR A 355 2.83 -17.65 -10.00
C THR A 355 3.51 -18.07 -8.70
N ARG A 356 2.73 -18.15 -7.61
CA ARG A 356 3.17 -18.70 -6.32
C ARG A 356 3.76 -20.10 -6.49
N GLU A 357 3.16 -20.94 -7.33
CA GLU A 357 3.65 -22.29 -7.56
C GLU A 357 5.00 -22.31 -8.31
N GLN A 358 5.25 -21.39 -9.23
CA GLN A 358 6.56 -21.26 -9.87
C GLN A 358 7.63 -20.88 -8.84
N VAL A 359 7.31 -19.95 -7.91
CA VAL A 359 8.23 -19.57 -6.83
C VAL A 359 8.47 -20.74 -5.88
N ARG A 360 7.43 -21.46 -5.47
CA ARG A 360 7.56 -22.66 -4.64
C ARG A 360 8.51 -23.71 -5.24
N LYS A 361 8.34 -24.01 -6.53
CA LYS A 361 9.22 -24.95 -7.27
C LYS A 361 10.66 -24.44 -7.34
N GLN A 362 10.84 -23.14 -7.56
CA GLN A 362 12.17 -22.54 -7.59
C GLN A 362 12.87 -22.62 -6.21
N LEU A 363 12.13 -22.33 -5.14
CA LEU A 363 12.65 -22.48 -3.76
C LEU A 363 13.04 -23.92 -3.44
N ALA A 364 12.22 -24.91 -3.85
CA ALA A 364 12.57 -26.33 -3.71
C ALA A 364 13.87 -26.70 -4.48
N THR A 365 14.04 -26.14 -5.68
CA THR A 365 15.28 -26.33 -6.46
C THR A 365 16.48 -25.69 -5.77
N VAL A 366 16.33 -24.50 -5.21
CA VAL A 366 17.39 -23.75 -4.52
C VAL A 366 17.88 -24.48 -3.27
N ILE A 367 16.95 -24.94 -2.43
CA ILE A 367 17.35 -25.65 -1.19
C ILE A 367 17.96 -27.03 -1.50
N ALA A 368 17.50 -27.68 -2.58
CA ALA A 368 17.96 -29.01 -3.03
C ALA A 368 17.99 -30.05 -1.87
N ASN A 369 16.93 -30.06 -1.07
CA ASN A 369 16.72 -31.02 0.02
C ASN A 369 15.29 -31.54 -0.03
N PRO A 370 15.07 -32.79 -0.49
CA PRO A 370 13.72 -33.37 -0.63
C PRO A 370 13.03 -33.71 0.70
N GLU A 371 13.78 -33.72 1.81
CA GLU A 371 13.21 -33.96 3.15
C GLU A 371 12.47 -32.71 3.68
N ILE A 372 12.72 -31.52 3.10
CA ILE A 372 12.02 -30.30 3.46
C ILE A 372 10.80 -30.13 2.58
N THR A 373 9.62 -30.16 3.19
CA THR A 373 8.36 -29.81 2.51
C THR A 373 8.21 -28.29 2.45
N ILE A 374 7.67 -27.77 1.33
CA ILE A 374 7.39 -26.35 1.14
C ILE A 374 5.91 -26.23 0.78
N GLU A 375 5.14 -25.60 1.65
CA GLU A 375 3.70 -25.40 1.48
C GLU A 375 3.41 -23.90 1.38
N PHE A 376 2.54 -23.50 0.46
CA PHE A 376 1.99 -22.15 0.40
C PHE A 376 0.93 -22.01 1.49
N ILE A 377 1.00 -20.92 2.28
CA ILE A 377 -0.03 -20.59 3.27
C ILE A 377 -1.07 -19.73 2.56
N ASP A 378 -2.25 -20.31 2.34
CA ASP A 378 -3.34 -19.58 1.71
C ASP A 378 -3.89 -18.52 2.67
N ASN A 379 -3.88 -17.27 2.22
CA ASN A 379 -4.37 -16.10 2.92
C ASN A 379 -5.28 -15.22 2.03
N GLY A 380 -5.87 -15.82 0.98
CA GLY A 380 -6.73 -15.12 0.02
C GLY A 380 -5.98 -14.37 -1.09
N THR A 381 -4.65 -14.24 -1.02
CA THR A 381 -3.87 -13.56 -2.05
C THR A 381 -3.93 -14.29 -3.40
N LEU A 382 -4.04 -13.54 -4.47
CA LEU A 382 -4.06 -14.03 -5.84
C LEU A 382 -2.71 -13.79 -6.54
N ASP A 383 -2.43 -14.58 -7.59
CA ASP A 383 -1.29 -14.31 -8.46
C ASP A 383 -1.51 -13.00 -9.23
N SER A 384 -0.64 -12.03 -9.03
CA SER A 384 -0.80 -10.68 -9.56
C SER A 384 -0.39 -10.58 -11.02
N ILE A 385 -1.11 -9.72 -11.75
CA ILE A 385 -0.76 -9.26 -13.11
C ILE A 385 -0.78 -7.73 -13.15
N GLU A 386 -0.04 -7.15 -14.10
CA GLU A 386 -0.02 -5.69 -14.29
C GLU A 386 -1.20 -5.23 -15.15
N SER A 387 -1.71 -4.05 -14.88
CA SER A 387 -2.61 -3.33 -15.77
C SER A 387 -1.82 -2.74 -16.94
N PRO A 388 -2.26 -2.89 -18.20
CA PRO A 388 -1.63 -2.21 -19.31
C PRO A 388 -1.81 -0.70 -19.16
N LEU A 389 -0.76 0.10 -19.40
CA LEU A 389 -0.81 1.57 -19.31
C LEU A 389 -1.67 2.15 -20.43
N ARG A 390 -2.98 2.18 -20.24
CA ARG A 390 -3.97 2.69 -21.21
C ARG A 390 -3.80 4.20 -21.41
N LYS A 391 -3.68 4.65 -22.66
CA LYS A 391 -3.47 6.05 -23.00
C LYS A 391 -4.62 6.97 -22.55
N ASP A 392 -5.86 6.50 -22.64
CA ASP A 392 -7.06 7.23 -22.22
C ASP A 392 -7.05 7.46 -20.71
N VAL A 393 -6.72 6.43 -19.91
CA VAL A 393 -6.63 6.49 -18.46
C VAL A 393 -5.48 7.40 -18.04
N MET A 394 -4.27 7.16 -18.56
CA MET A 394 -3.09 7.98 -18.23
C MET A 394 -3.29 9.44 -18.63
N GLY A 395 -3.91 9.71 -19.78
CA GLY A 395 -4.21 11.09 -20.22
C GLY A 395 -5.28 11.78 -19.35
N ALA A 396 -6.23 11.03 -18.79
CA ALA A 396 -7.21 11.57 -17.85
C ALA A 396 -6.59 11.87 -16.48
N ILE A 397 -5.69 10.99 -16.00
CA ILE A 397 -4.90 11.20 -14.79
C ILE A 397 -3.99 12.42 -14.96
N ASP A 398 -3.25 12.48 -16.07
CA ASP A 398 -2.37 13.60 -16.42
C ASP A 398 -3.09 14.94 -16.32
N LYS A 399 -4.26 15.04 -16.96
CA LYS A 399 -5.06 16.25 -16.93
C LYS A 399 -5.53 16.59 -15.51
N ALA A 400 -5.99 15.62 -14.74
CA ALA A 400 -6.51 15.84 -13.39
C ALA A 400 -5.41 16.28 -12.41
N VAL A 401 -4.23 15.66 -12.51
CA VAL A 401 -3.07 15.96 -11.68
C VAL A 401 -2.47 17.31 -12.07
N HIS A 402 -2.31 17.60 -13.36
CA HIS A 402 -1.72 18.87 -13.81
C HIS A 402 -2.68 20.06 -13.62
N GLU A 403 -3.99 19.87 -13.53
CA GLU A 403 -4.91 20.94 -13.09
C GLU A 403 -4.65 21.35 -11.64
N ARG A 404 -4.20 20.40 -10.78
CA ARG A 404 -3.85 20.63 -9.38
C ARG A 404 -2.40 21.07 -9.19
N ALA A 405 -1.46 20.44 -9.87
CA ALA A 405 -0.01 20.65 -9.75
C ALA A 405 0.63 20.63 -11.15
N PRO A 406 0.69 21.79 -11.84
CA PRO A 406 1.21 21.85 -13.21
C PRO A 406 2.65 21.37 -13.32
N GLY A 407 2.92 20.47 -14.28
CA GLY A 407 4.26 19.95 -14.57
C GLY A 407 4.76 18.90 -13.57
N LEU A 408 3.90 18.40 -12.69
CA LEU A 408 4.26 17.34 -11.75
C LEU A 408 4.57 16.02 -12.48
N ALA A 409 5.67 15.37 -12.10
CA ALA A 409 5.99 14.05 -12.63
C ALA A 409 4.90 13.03 -12.24
N ILE A 410 4.36 12.29 -13.21
CA ILE A 410 3.40 11.20 -13.00
C ILE A 410 4.14 9.89 -13.23
N VAL A 411 4.25 9.09 -12.18
CA VAL A 411 5.06 7.88 -12.14
C VAL A 411 4.16 6.65 -11.99
N PRO A 412 3.89 5.90 -13.06
CA PRO A 412 3.21 4.62 -12.92
C PRO A 412 4.15 3.59 -12.31
N GLY A 413 3.63 2.77 -11.40
CA GLY A 413 4.44 1.79 -10.69
C GLY A 413 3.63 0.62 -10.13
N MET A 414 4.32 -0.28 -9.45
CA MET A 414 3.73 -1.37 -8.69
C MET A 414 3.97 -1.16 -7.20
N SER A 415 2.99 -1.47 -6.37
CA SER A 415 3.17 -1.54 -4.93
C SER A 415 3.76 -2.88 -4.48
N ALA A 416 4.39 -2.87 -3.32
CA ALA A 416 4.82 -4.10 -2.64
C ALA A 416 3.69 -4.70 -1.79
N GLY A 417 2.66 -3.91 -1.44
CA GLY A 417 1.44 -4.32 -0.76
C GLY A 417 0.36 -4.76 -1.75
N ALA A 418 -0.61 -5.52 -1.25
CA ALA A 418 -1.82 -5.90 -1.98
C ALA A 418 -2.91 -4.84 -1.76
N THR A 419 -3.87 -4.76 -2.67
CA THR A 419 -5.10 -3.98 -2.56
C THR A 419 -6.26 -4.75 -3.20
N ASP A 420 -7.47 -4.27 -3.04
CA ASP A 420 -8.66 -4.77 -3.74
C ASP A 420 -8.48 -4.91 -5.26
N SER A 421 -7.56 -4.14 -5.85
CA SER A 421 -7.27 -4.16 -7.28
C SER A 421 -6.83 -5.53 -7.81
N MET A 422 -6.18 -6.37 -6.98
CA MET A 422 -5.70 -7.69 -7.41
C MET A 422 -6.83 -8.61 -7.87
N HIS A 423 -8.00 -8.53 -7.23
CA HIS A 423 -9.16 -9.37 -7.58
C HIS A 423 -9.72 -9.02 -8.96
N PHE A 424 -9.73 -7.75 -9.31
CA PHE A 424 -10.17 -7.28 -10.63
C PHE A 424 -9.10 -7.59 -11.70
N ARG A 425 -7.82 -7.34 -11.40
CA ARG A 425 -6.72 -7.68 -12.32
C ARG A 425 -6.68 -9.17 -12.62
N ALA A 426 -6.89 -10.04 -11.63
CA ALA A 426 -6.96 -11.49 -11.81
C ALA A 426 -8.08 -11.92 -12.79
N LYS A 427 -9.13 -11.09 -12.97
CA LYS A 427 -10.19 -11.28 -13.97
C LYS A 427 -9.90 -10.60 -15.30
N GLY A 428 -8.71 -10.03 -15.47
CA GLY A 428 -8.32 -9.32 -16.68
C GLY A 428 -8.91 -7.91 -16.80
N ILE A 429 -9.46 -7.35 -15.73
CA ILE A 429 -9.97 -5.98 -15.67
C ILE A 429 -8.85 -5.05 -15.21
N PRO A 430 -8.41 -4.10 -16.06
CA PRO A 430 -7.38 -3.13 -15.68
C PRO A 430 -7.80 -2.33 -14.45
N ALA A 431 -6.92 -2.24 -13.45
CA ALA A 431 -7.15 -1.45 -12.23
C ALA A 431 -5.96 -0.51 -11.98
N PHE A 432 -6.28 0.75 -11.66
CA PHE A 432 -5.30 1.80 -11.40
C PHE A 432 -5.57 2.44 -10.04
N GLY A 433 -4.57 2.46 -9.17
CA GLY A 433 -4.59 3.26 -7.95
C GLY A 433 -4.35 4.72 -8.31
N VAL A 434 -5.34 5.56 -8.01
CA VAL A 434 -5.40 6.98 -8.40
C VAL A 434 -5.79 7.87 -7.23
N GLY A 435 -5.30 7.53 -6.04
CA GLY A 435 -5.55 8.28 -4.81
C GLY A 435 -5.33 9.77 -4.98
N SER A 436 -6.13 10.57 -4.31
CA SER A 436 -6.07 12.03 -4.43
C SER A 436 -5.52 12.71 -3.18
N VAL A 437 -4.98 11.95 -2.24
CA VAL A 437 -4.22 12.48 -1.10
C VAL A 437 -2.85 12.94 -1.58
N PHE A 438 -2.44 14.14 -1.12
CA PHE A 438 -1.08 14.64 -1.27
C PHE A 438 -0.53 14.86 0.12
N MET A 439 0.57 14.19 0.46
CA MET A 439 1.18 14.25 1.79
C MET A 439 2.70 14.11 1.75
N ARG A 440 3.35 14.46 2.85
CA ARG A 440 4.77 14.20 3.05
C ARG A 440 4.97 12.75 3.52
N ALA A 441 6.14 12.20 3.26
CA ALA A 441 6.48 10.84 3.69
C ALA A 441 6.43 10.68 5.23
N ASP A 442 6.72 11.74 5.99
CA ASP A 442 6.64 11.76 7.46
C ASP A 442 5.21 11.93 7.99
N ASP A 443 4.22 12.12 7.12
CA ASP A 443 2.79 12.14 7.45
C ASP A 443 2.08 10.82 7.10
N GLU A 444 2.78 9.85 6.54
CA GLU A 444 2.23 8.52 6.22
C GLU A 444 2.15 7.65 7.48
N PHE A 445 0.96 7.61 8.08
CA PHE A 445 0.68 6.85 9.29
C PHE A 445 -0.39 5.75 9.10
N ALA A 446 -0.60 5.30 7.87
CA ALA A 446 -1.45 4.13 7.60
C ALA A 446 -1.02 2.96 8.50
N HIS A 447 -1.98 2.31 9.17
CA HIS A 447 -1.78 1.26 10.19
C HIS A 447 -0.99 1.70 11.44
N GLY A 448 -0.49 2.94 11.49
CA GLY A 448 0.29 3.48 12.60
C GLY A 448 -0.57 4.06 13.73
N LEU A 449 0.10 4.52 14.78
CA LEU A 449 -0.52 5.27 15.88
C LEU A 449 -0.77 6.72 15.45
N ASN A 450 -1.88 7.29 15.91
CA ASN A 450 -2.26 8.67 15.59
C ASN A 450 -2.35 8.94 14.09
N GLU A 451 -2.91 7.98 13.34
CA GLU A 451 -3.20 8.11 11.92
C GLU A 451 -3.97 9.39 11.64
N ARG A 452 -3.58 10.10 10.58
CA ARG A 452 -4.12 11.43 10.29
C ARG A 452 -4.15 11.75 8.81
N LEU A 453 -5.08 12.62 8.41
CA LEU A 453 -5.20 13.15 7.06
C LEU A 453 -5.00 14.68 7.08
N PRO A 454 -4.11 15.25 6.22
CA PRO A 454 -4.05 16.70 6.03
C PRO A 454 -5.35 17.24 5.44
N LEU A 455 -6.06 18.13 6.12
CA LEU A 455 -7.34 18.71 5.64
C LEU A 455 -7.19 19.47 4.32
N ALA A 456 -6.03 20.06 4.09
CA ALA A 456 -5.70 20.78 2.84
C ALA A 456 -5.81 19.92 1.58
N THR A 457 -5.83 18.57 1.72
CA THR A 457 -5.96 17.66 0.57
C THR A 457 -7.41 17.47 0.11
N LEU A 458 -8.42 17.79 0.93
CA LEU A 458 -9.82 17.45 0.65
C LEU A 458 -10.38 18.18 -0.58
N ASP A 459 -10.35 19.51 -0.60
CA ASP A 459 -10.88 20.30 -1.74
C ASP A 459 -10.19 19.94 -3.06
N PRO A 460 -8.85 20.00 -3.15
CA PRO A 460 -8.17 19.65 -4.39
C PRO A 460 -8.30 18.16 -4.74
N GLY A 461 -8.45 17.27 -3.76
CA GLY A 461 -8.66 15.84 -3.97
C GLY A 461 -10.02 15.54 -4.60
N VAL A 462 -11.09 16.14 -4.07
CA VAL A 462 -12.44 16.05 -4.68
C VAL A 462 -12.42 16.61 -6.10
N LYS A 463 -11.77 17.75 -6.31
CA LYS A 463 -11.65 18.38 -7.64
C LYS A 463 -10.87 17.49 -8.62
N GLN A 464 -9.80 16.83 -8.16
CA GLN A 464 -9.03 15.90 -8.95
C GLN A 464 -9.90 14.73 -9.43
N TRP A 465 -10.70 14.10 -8.54
CA TRP A 465 -11.67 13.08 -8.92
C TRP A 465 -12.68 13.58 -9.96
N GLN A 466 -13.25 14.77 -9.76
CA GLN A 466 -14.20 15.35 -10.72
C GLN A 466 -13.57 15.54 -12.11
N THR A 467 -12.32 16.03 -12.17
CA THR A 467 -11.63 16.26 -13.44
C THR A 467 -11.27 14.95 -14.13
N LEU A 468 -10.79 13.95 -13.37
CA LEU A 468 -10.51 12.60 -13.84
C LEU A 468 -11.76 11.98 -14.49
N LEU A 469 -12.87 11.95 -13.75
CA LEU A 469 -14.13 11.34 -14.20
C LEU A 469 -14.72 12.05 -15.43
N LYS A 470 -14.75 13.38 -15.43
CA LYS A 470 -15.23 14.16 -16.58
C LYS A 470 -14.35 14.00 -17.81
N THR A 471 -13.06 13.74 -17.64
CA THR A 471 -12.15 13.54 -18.76
C THR A 471 -12.26 12.13 -19.33
N LEU A 472 -12.36 11.14 -18.48
CA LEU A 472 -12.42 9.72 -18.86
C LEU A 472 -13.80 9.31 -19.38
N LEU A 473 -14.87 9.86 -18.81
CA LEU A 473 -16.27 9.48 -19.09
C LEU A 473 -17.04 10.59 -19.84
N LYS A 474 -16.38 11.19 -20.84
CA LYS A 474 -16.96 12.27 -21.68
C LYS A 474 -18.22 11.84 -22.42
#